data_c36392392ded02d4e8ff061f6f951fa6
#
_entry.id   c36392392ded02d4e8ff061f6f951fa6
#
_cell.length_a   1.000
_cell.length_b   1.000
_cell.length_c   1.000
_cell.angle_alpha   90.00
_cell.angle_beta   90.00
_cell.angle_gamma   90.00
#
_symmetry.space_group_name_H-M   'P 1'
#
loop_
_entity.id
_entity.type
_entity.pdbx_description
1 polymer ?
#
loop_
_entity_poly.entity_id
_entity_poly.type
_entity_poly.pdbx_seq_one_letter_code
_entity_poly.pdbx_strand_id
1 'polypeptide(L)'
;MCKAVIMAGGEGKRLRPITCTLPKPMVPLLNKPVIDYCIELLKKHGVEDITATLHYLPNVIMRHCGDGGKYGVKLSYSIEDAPLGTAGSVRKAVGADARRTIVISGDAMTDADLTEAMCFHKERGAAVTIVLKRVSVPTEYGVAMTDSKGKIYRFLEKPMLSEVFSDLANTGIYILEPEVIERIPEGENYDFSKDLFPALLKDGMPVYGYVTDRYWCDIGDIAQYKAAQRDMLDGRCAFATAAKQKDGAWIEEGAVISEGAELLGPCYIGSGAEVSEAVVSDYSVAGSGARIGRGSSLKRTVLMENTRVRENVELRGAILCEGAEVESIEYLLARRIARPLAVLFAHEVRQGLEVRGIELALQPFGPSSVNIYLHGRKSTATDGASQAKAAFFTVLCTEATTATTTQPPKGRVERPRSPVAAPYFMRRLPLRIV
;
A
#
# COMPACT_ATOMS: atom_id res chain seq x y z
N MET A 1 -5.39 20.44 25.68
CA MET A 1 -5.40 20.17 24.22
C MET A 1 -4.74 18.82 24.01
N CYS A 2 -5.22 18.03 23.06
CA CYS A 2 -4.67 16.72 22.72
C CYS A 2 -3.56 16.88 21.68
N LYS A 3 -2.51 16.06 21.77
CA LYS A 3 -1.44 15.96 20.78
C LYS A 3 -1.65 14.69 19.95
N ALA A 4 -1.15 14.63 18.73
CA ALA A 4 -1.12 13.39 17.98
C ALA A 4 0.30 12.97 17.59
N VAL A 5 0.49 11.66 17.48
CA VAL A 5 1.70 11.06 16.91
C VAL A 5 1.29 10.14 15.75
N ILE A 6 1.84 10.42 14.56
CA ILE A 6 1.70 9.54 13.39
C ILE A 6 2.94 8.63 13.33
N MET A 7 2.74 7.33 13.48
CA MET A 7 3.81 6.34 13.33
C MET A 7 4.10 6.12 11.83
N ALA A 8 5.20 6.69 11.34
CA ALA A 8 5.53 6.73 9.91
C ALA A 8 6.94 6.19 9.57
N GLY A 9 7.56 5.41 10.48
CA GLY A 9 8.94 4.90 10.31
C GLY A 9 9.08 3.62 9.48
N GLY A 10 7.99 2.97 9.08
CA GLY A 10 8.00 1.65 8.45
C GLY A 10 8.56 1.61 7.02
N GLU A 11 9.39 0.59 6.71
CA GLU A 11 9.96 0.37 5.37
C GLU A 11 8.95 -0.15 4.33
N GLY A 12 7.89 -0.84 4.75
CA GLY A 12 6.88 -1.42 3.85
C GLY A 12 7.39 -2.51 2.91
N LYS A 13 8.25 -3.42 3.38
CA LYS A 13 8.91 -4.46 2.55
C LYS A 13 7.97 -5.29 1.68
N ARG A 14 6.75 -5.56 2.16
CA ARG A 14 5.72 -6.34 1.43
C ARG A 14 5.05 -5.57 0.28
N LEU A 15 5.20 -4.23 0.27
CA LEU A 15 4.72 -3.35 -0.80
C LEU A 15 5.78 -3.10 -1.89
N ARG A 16 6.96 -3.67 -1.76
CA ARG A 16 7.97 -3.55 -2.82
C ARG A 16 7.40 -4.13 -4.12
N PRO A 17 7.68 -3.45 -5.24
CA PRO A 17 8.68 -2.42 -5.45
C PRO A 17 8.21 -0.98 -5.20
N ILE A 18 6.94 -0.72 -4.92
CA ILE A 18 6.40 0.64 -4.68
C ILE A 18 7.24 1.35 -3.61
N THR A 19 7.57 0.65 -2.53
CA THR A 19 8.32 1.19 -1.40
C THR A 19 9.85 1.12 -1.56
N CYS A 20 10.37 0.86 -2.75
CA CYS A 20 11.80 1.01 -3.00
C CYS A 20 12.24 2.49 -3.03
N THR A 21 11.35 3.37 -3.48
CA THR A 21 11.59 4.81 -3.64
C THR A 21 10.72 5.68 -2.75
N LEU A 22 9.66 5.11 -2.17
CA LEU A 22 8.71 5.81 -1.30
C LEU A 22 8.64 5.12 0.07
N PRO A 23 8.64 5.83 1.20
CA PRO A 23 8.29 5.25 2.48
C PRO A 23 6.80 4.85 2.48
N LYS A 24 6.43 3.83 3.26
CA LYS A 24 5.07 3.27 3.28
C LYS A 24 3.96 4.32 3.42
N PRO A 25 4.07 5.35 4.31
CA PRO A 25 3.06 6.40 4.43
C PRO A 25 2.90 7.30 3.20
N MET A 26 3.86 7.27 2.28
CA MET A 26 3.81 8.05 1.03
C MET A 26 3.25 7.28 -0.15
N VAL A 27 2.85 6.03 0.03
CA VAL A 27 2.19 5.24 -1.02
C VAL A 27 0.86 5.92 -1.38
N PRO A 28 0.61 6.25 -2.66
CA PRO A 28 -0.59 6.99 -3.04
C PRO A 28 -1.82 6.08 -3.13
N LEU A 29 -2.92 6.51 -2.52
CA LEU A 29 -4.27 6.00 -2.75
C LEU A 29 -5.06 7.07 -3.48
N LEU A 30 -5.68 6.72 -4.63
CA LEU A 30 -6.40 7.68 -5.47
C LEU A 30 -5.62 9.00 -5.60
N ASN A 31 -4.33 8.89 -5.96
CA ASN A 31 -3.45 10.02 -6.23
C ASN A 31 -2.96 10.85 -5.03
N LYS A 32 -3.35 10.50 -3.80
CA LYS A 32 -2.94 11.20 -2.58
C LYS A 32 -2.22 10.25 -1.62
N PRO A 33 -1.04 10.63 -1.04
CA PRO A 33 -0.32 9.82 -0.06
C PRO A 33 -1.19 9.45 1.15
N VAL A 34 -0.99 8.25 1.70
CA VAL A 34 -1.73 7.77 2.87
C VAL A 34 -1.58 8.69 4.07
N ILE A 35 -0.38 9.25 4.28
CA ILE A 35 -0.12 10.17 5.40
C ILE A 35 -1.01 11.42 5.34
N ASP A 36 -1.38 11.89 4.14
CA ASP A 36 -2.24 13.06 3.98
C ASP A 36 -3.64 12.78 4.54
N TYR A 37 -4.19 11.58 4.29
CA TYR A 37 -5.47 11.17 4.87
C TYR A 37 -5.41 11.08 6.41
N CYS A 38 -4.27 10.61 6.96
CA CYS A 38 -4.08 10.58 8.42
C CYS A 38 -4.07 11.99 9.03
N ILE A 39 -3.36 12.94 8.39
CA ILE A 39 -3.29 14.33 8.84
C ILE A 39 -4.66 15.00 8.74
N GLU A 40 -5.36 14.83 7.61
CA GLU A 40 -6.71 15.35 7.40
C GLU A 40 -7.73 14.80 8.40
N LEU A 41 -7.64 13.50 8.71
CA LEU A 41 -8.49 12.86 9.72
C LEU A 41 -8.25 13.50 11.11
N LEU A 42 -6.99 13.64 11.53
CA LEU A 42 -6.65 14.30 12.80
C LEU A 42 -7.16 15.73 12.84
N LYS A 43 -6.94 16.51 11.78
CA LYS A 43 -7.44 17.88 11.65
C LYS A 43 -8.96 17.97 11.73
N LYS A 44 -9.68 17.07 11.03
CA LYS A 44 -11.15 16.98 11.06
C LYS A 44 -11.69 16.82 12.49
N HIS A 45 -10.96 16.11 13.33
CA HIS A 45 -11.31 15.89 14.74
C HIS A 45 -10.66 16.89 15.72
N GLY A 46 -10.15 18.03 15.21
CA GLY A 46 -9.63 19.14 16.02
C GLY A 46 -8.26 18.89 16.63
N VAL A 47 -7.47 17.96 16.10
CA VAL A 47 -6.10 17.69 16.54
C VAL A 47 -5.12 18.36 15.57
N GLU A 48 -4.50 19.44 16.00
CA GLU A 48 -3.65 20.30 15.15
C GLU A 48 -2.16 20.26 15.53
N ASP A 49 -1.81 19.75 16.71
CA ASP A 49 -0.42 19.56 17.14
C ASP A 49 -0.02 18.11 16.88
N ILE A 50 0.71 17.86 15.79
CA ILE A 50 1.02 16.54 15.27
C ILE A 50 2.53 16.36 15.21
N THR A 51 3.03 15.20 15.63
CA THR A 51 4.41 14.77 15.41
C THR A 51 4.44 13.49 14.60
N ALA A 52 5.18 13.43 13.50
CA ALA A 52 5.40 12.20 12.77
C ALA A 52 6.73 11.55 13.18
N THR A 53 6.70 10.24 13.53
CA THR A 53 7.94 9.47 13.77
C THR A 53 8.47 8.96 12.45
N LEU A 54 9.76 9.17 12.17
CA LEU A 54 10.37 8.86 10.88
C LEU A 54 11.64 8.02 11.06
N HIS A 55 11.83 7.05 10.18
CA HIS A 55 13.07 6.28 10.11
C HIS A 55 13.48 6.04 8.65
N TYR A 56 12.64 5.35 7.86
CA TYR A 56 12.93 5.04 6.46
C TYR A 56 12.58 6.22 5.54
N LEU A 57 13.54 6.68 4.73
CA LEU A 57 13.41 7.80 3.77
C LEU A 57 12.74 9.06 4.35
N PRO A 58 13.19 9.58 5.52
CA PRO A 58 12.50 10.66 6.23
C PRO A 58 12.34 11.92 5.38
N ASN A 59 13.33 12.25 4.54
CA ASN A 59 13.33 13.44 3.71
C ASN A 59 12.19 13.48 2.68
N VAL A 60 11.64 12.32 2.29
CA VAL A 60 10.51 12.25 1.35
C VAL A 60 9.26 12.78 2.03
N ILE A 61 8.97 12.31 3.25
CA ILE A 61 7.82 12.77 4.05
C ILE A 61 7.99 14.24 4.43
N MET A 62 9.16 14.64 4.93
CA MET A 62 9.43 16.02 5.35
C MET A 62 9.27 17.03 4.21
N ARG A 63 9.75 16.71 3.00
CA ARG A 63 9.58 17.57 1.82
C ARG A 63 8.13 17.68 1.38
N HIS A 64 7.38 16.57 1.45
CA HIS A 64 5.98 16.54 1.06
C HIS A 64 5.09 17.28 2.05
N CYS A 65 5.22 17.02 3.34
CA CYS A 65 4.31 17.55 4.36
C CYS A 65 4.72 18.96 4.85
N GLY A 66 6.01 19.32 4.76
CA GLY A 66 6.52 20.60 5.27
C GLY A 66 6.30 20.75 6.77
N ASP A 67 5.91 21.93 7.22
CA ASP A 67 5.54 22.24 8.60
C ASP A 67 4.07 21.96 8.94
N GLY A 68 3.32 21.39 7.99
CA GLY A 68 1.88 21.12 8.13
C GLY A 68 0.97 22.28 7.74
N GLY A 69 1.52 23.45 7.40
CA GLY A 69 0.73 24.64 7.06
C GLY A 69 -0.27 24.42 5.95
N LYS A 70 0.07 23.62 4.93
CA LYS A 70 -0.87 23.27 3.83
C LYS A 70 -2.11 22.49 4.27
N TYR A 71 -2.06 21.81 5.42
CA TYR A 71 -3.21 21.10 6.02
C TYR A 71 -3.87 21.94 7.13
N GLY A 72 -3.31 23.09 7.49
CA GLY A 72 -3.77 23.90 8.61
C GLY A 72 -3.50 23.25 9.97
N VAL A 73 -2.38 22.53 10.10
CA VAL A 73 -1.88 21.92 11.35
C VAL A 73 -0.43 22.33 11.59
N LYS A 74 0.06 22.13 12.82
CA LYS A 74 1.47 22.20 13.16
C LYS A 74 2.05 20.80 13.13
N LEU A 75 2.90 20.50 12.15
CA LEU A 75 3.55 19.21 12.00
C LEU A 75 5.03 19.29 12.39
N SER A 76 5.43 18.43 13.30
CA SER A 76 6.82 18.26 13.76
C SER A 76 7.30 16.85 13.43
N TYR A 77 8.61 16.60 13.47
CA TYR A 77 9.20 15.32 13.10
C TYR A 77 10.12 14.81 14.20
N SER A 78 9.99 13.53 14.52
CA SER A 78 10.89 12.78 15.39
C SER A 78 11.63 11.75 14.56
N ILE A 79 12.90 12.02 14.24
CA ILE A 79 13.72 11.14 13.40
C ILE A 79 14.44 10.13 14.30
N GLU A 80 14.38 8.85 13.93
CA GLU A 80 15.03 7.75 14.63
C GLU A 80 16.31 7.33 13.90
N ASP A 81 17.44 7.33 14.64
CA ASP A 81 18.71 6.83 14.12
C ASP A 81 18.77 5.30 14.10
N ALA A 82 18.05 4.66 15.03
CA ALA A 82 17.86 3.22 15.12
C ALA A 82 16.38 2.92 15.44
N PRO A 83 15.84 1.76 15.03
CA PRO A 83 14.45 1.40 15.30
C PRO A 83 14.16 1.30 16.80
N LEU A 84 13.27 2.15 17.29
CA LEU A 84 12.83 2.18 18.70
C LEU A 84 11.56 1.35 18.96
N GLY A 85 11.06 0.62 17.96
CA GLY A 85 9.76 -0.03 18.06
C GLY A 85 8.61 0.99 18.00
N THR A 86 7.38 0.51 18.03
CA THR A 86 6.20 1.37 17.86
C THR A 86 5.97 2.28 19.08
N ALA A 87 6.09 1.78 20.29
CA ALA A 87 5.88 2.56 21.51
C ALA A 87 7.11 3.44 21.84
N GLY A 88 8.32 2.92 21.69
CA GLY A 88 9.55 3.70 21.92
C GLY A 88 9.66 4.92 21.01
N SER A 89 9.24 4.79 19.73
CA SER A 89 9.19 5.93 18.80
C SER A 89 8.18 7.00 19.26
N VAL A 90 7.02 6.59 19.77
CA VAL A 90 6.03 7.51 20.34
C VAL A 90 6.57 8.20 21.60
N ARG A 91 7.25 7.47 22.50
CA ARG A 91 7.90 8.05 23.69
C ARG A 91 8.88 9.14 23.29
N LYS A 92 9.75 8.88 22.32
CA LYS A 92 10.70 9.88 21.79
C LYS A 92 9.98 11.09 21.19
N ALA A 93 8.91 10.88 20.41
CA ALA A 93 8.16 11.94 19.75
C ALA A 93 7.39 12.85 20.71
N VAL A 94 6.87 12.29 21.82
CA VAL A 94 6.18 13.06 22.86
C VAL A 94 7.18 13.84 23.73
N GLY A 95 8.32 13.22 24.05
CA GLY A 95 9.35 13.83 24.90
C GLY A 95 8.83 14.14 26.31
N ALA A 96 9.23 15.29 26.86
CA ALA A 96 8.84 15.76 28.19
C ALA A 96 7.41 16.34 28.24
N ASP A 97 6.79 16.62 27.08
CA ASP A 97 5.43 17.19 26.99
C ASP A 97 4.39 16.06 26.96
N ALA A 98 4.31 15.30 28.06
CA ALA A 98 3.36 14.22 28.20
C ALA A 98 1.93 14.77 28.41
N ARG A 99 1.23 14.95 27.31
CA ARG A 99 -0.21 15.24 27.27
C ARG A 99 -0.95 14.00 26.79
N ARG A 100 -2.28 13.94 27.03
CA ARG A 100 -3.10 12.94 26.35
C ARG A 100 -2.80 12.93 24.87
N THR A 101 -2.40 11.78 24.34
CA THR A 101 -1.88 11.66 22.98
C THR A 101 -2.73 10.67 22.18
N ILE A 102 -3.15 11.09 20.98
CA ILE A 102 -3.68 10.17 19.98
C ILE A 102 -2.50 9.65 19.16
N VAL A 103 -2.35 8.34 19.08
CA VAL A 103 -1.40 7.67 18.19
C VAL A 103 -2.16 7.09 17.04
N ILE A 104 -1.66 7.29 15.81
CA ILE A 104 -2.24 6.69 14.60
C ILE A 104 -1.13 6.09 13.72
N SER A 105 -1.40 4.90 13.18
CA SER A 105 -0.52 4.30 12.19
C SER A 105 -0.60 5.05 10.87
N GLY A 106 0.54 5.53 10.35
CA GLY A 106 0.62 6.35 9.12
C GLY A 106 0.50 5.54 7.82
N ASP A 107 0.14 4.29 7.91
CA ASP A 107 0.10 3.32 6.81
C ASP A 107 -1.26 2.62 6.66
N ALA A 108 -2.27 3.08 7.37
CA ALA A 108 -3.63 2.59 7.28
C ALA A 108 -4.59 3.65 6.72
N MET A 109 -5.51 3.22 5.84
CA MET A 109 -6.62 4.05 5.39
C MET A 109 -7.81 3.86 6.31
N THR A 110 -8.35 4.97 6.84
CA THR A 110 -9.47 4.93 7.78
C THR A 110 -10.26 6.23 7.79
N ASP A 111 -11.54 6.14 8.09
CA ASP A 111 -12.44 7.25 8.39
C ASP A 111 -13.02 7.15 9.81
N ALA A 112 -12.26 6.52 10.73
CA ALA A 112 -12.65 6.33 12.14
C ALA A 112 -13.06 7.65 12.81
N ASP A 113 -14.10 7.62 13.65
CA ASP A 113 -14.51 8.78 14.42
C ASP A 113 -13.67 8.91 15.70
N LEU A 114 -12.64 9.76 15.61
CA LEU A 114 -11.74 10.01 16.73
C LEU A 114 -12.42 10.79 17.87
N THR A 115 -13.48 11.54 17.57
CA THR A 115 -14.26 12.26 18.58
C THR A 115 -15.06 11.28 19.44
N GLU A 116 -15.75 10.31 18.81
CA GLU A 116 -16.46 9.25 19.53
C GLU A 116 -15.49 8.41 20.35
N ALA A 117 -14.33 8.02 19.78
CA ALA A 117 -13.31 7.27 20.50
C ALA A 117 -12.78 8.03 21.73
N MET A 118 -12.60 9.35 21.61
CA MET A 118 -12.18 10.22 22.71
C MET A 118 -13.26 10.39 23.79
N CYS A 119 -14.53 10.47 23.40
CA CYS A 119 -15.66 10.49 24.35
C CYS A 119 -15.71 9.18 25.14
N PHE A 120 -15.65 8.04 24.44
CA PHE A 120 -15.59 6.72 25.07
C PHE A 120 -14.41 6.59 26.05
N HIS A 121 -13.21 7.05 25.65
CA HIS A 121 -12.01 7.04 26.49
C HIS A 121 -12.26 7.77 27.83
N LYS A 122 -12.84 8.98 27.77
CA LYS A 122 -13.14 9.79 28.95
C LYS A 122 -14.23 9.16 29.82
N GLU A 123 -15.31 8.66 29.22
CA GLU A 123 -16.42 8.03 29.93
C GLU A 123 -16.00 6.78 30.71
N ARG A 124 -15.03 6.03 30.16
CA ARG A 124 -14.49 4.82 30.80
C ARG A 124 -13.40 5.11 31.83
N GLY A 125 -12.89 6.34 31.90
CA GLY A 125 -11.70 6.65 32.71
C GLY A 125 -10.52 5.78 32.29
N ALA A 126 -10.37 5.58 30.98
CA ALA A 126 -9.37 4.68 30.45
C ALA A 126 -7.97 5.30 30.56
N ALA A 127 -6.96 4.51 30.92
CA ALA A 127 -5.56 4.88 30.76
C ALA A 127 -5.13 4.71 29.29
N VAL A 128 -5.67 3.66 28.62
CA VAL A 128 -5.50 3.41 27.20
C VAL A 128 -6.84 3.06 26.58
N THR A 129 -7.13 3.66 25.42
CA THR A 129 -8.16 3.16 24.51
C THR A 129 -7.52 2.72 23.22
N ILE A 130 -7.74 1.47 22.81
CA ILE A 130 -7.34 0.91 21.53
C ILE A 130 -8.58 0.92 20.64
N VAL A 131 -8.48 1.57 19.46
CA VAL A 131 -9.54 1.46 18.45
C VAL A 131 -9.45 0.10 17.80
N LEU A 132 -10.56 -0.64 17.80
CA LEU A 132 -10.66 -2.01 17.31
C LEU A 132 -11.62 -2.08 16.11
N LYS A 133 -11.31 -2.96 15.17
CA LYS A 133 -12.16 -3.27 14.01
C LYS A 133 -12.42 -4.76 13.91
N ARG A 134 -13.65 -5.16 13.59
CA ARG A 134 -13.96 -6.56 13.26
C ARG A 134 -13.36 -6.90 11.90
N VAL A 135 -12.61 -8.01 11.84
CA VAL A 135 -11.94 -8.50 10.63
C VAL A 135 -12.24 -9.97 10.38
N SER A 136 -12.22 -10.38 9.12
CA SER A 136 -12.44 -11.78 8.73
C SER A 136 -11.21 -12.68 8.95
N VAL A 137 -10.00 -12.11 8.99
CA VAL A 137 -8.73 -12.85 9.14
C VAL A 137 -7.93 -12.26 10.31
N PRO A 138 -8.28 -12.62 11.57
CA PRO A 138 -7.67 -12.02 12.76
C PRO A 138 -6.18 -12.36 12.94
N THR A 139 -5.69 -13.47 12.35
CA THR A 139 -4.31 -13.95 12.47
C THR A 139 -3.25 -13.01 11.89
N GLU A 140 -3.68 -12.03 11.08
CA GLU A 140 -2.77 -11.05 10.47
C GLU A 140 -2.48 -9.86 11.38
N TYR A 141 -3.25 -9.70 12.46
CA TYR A 141 -3.26 -8.51 13.33
C TYR A 141 -3.06 -8.86 14.80
N GLY A 142 -2.77 -7.87 15.60
CA GLY A 142 -2.99 -7.95 17.04
C GLY A 142 -4.49 -8.03 17.33
N VAL A 143 -4.93 -8.95 18.17
CA VAL A 143 -6.34 -9.12 18.51
C VAL A 143 -6.58 -8.88 20.00
N ALA A 144 -7.69 -8.22 20.32
CA ALA A 144 -8.10 -7.93 21.68
C ALA A 144 -9.34 -8.74 22.08
N MET A 145 -9.38 -9.16 23.33
CA MET A 145 -10.57 -9.73 23.97
C MET A 145 -11.12 -8.74 24.98
N THR A 146 -12.40 -8.39 24.85
CA THR A 146 -13.06 -7.40 25.71
C THR A 146 -14.21 -8.03 26.48
N ASP A 147 -14.50 -7.47 27.64
CA ASP A 147 -15.77 -7.72 28.35
C ASP A 147 -16.93 -6.93 27.70
N SER A 148 -18.12 -7.08 28.26
CA SER A 148 -19.34 -6.39 27.79
C SER A 148 -19.28 -4.85 27.92
N LYS A 149 -18.34 -4.32 28.72
CA LYS A 149 -18.10 -2.88 28.89
C LYS A 149 -16.98 -2.36 28.04
N GLY A 150 -16.34 -3.23 27.20
CA GLY A 150 -15.20 -2.91 26.35
C GLY A 150 -13.86 -2.94 27.07
N LYS A 151 -13.77 -3.35 28.35
CA LYS A 151 -12.49 -3.50 29.04
C LYS A 151 -11.72 -4.68 28.44
N ILE A 152 -10.49 -4.43 28.01
CA ILE A 152 -9.61 -5.47 27.45
C ILE A 152 -9.04 -6.29 28.62
N TYR A 153 -9.16 -7.61 28.56
CA TYR A 153 -8.58 -8.52 29.52
C TYR A 153 -7.50 -9.43 28.91
N ARG A 154 -7.40 -9.49 27.56
CA ARG A 154 -6.35 -10.23 26.87
C ARG A 154 -6.04 -9.54 25.53
N PHE A 155 -4.76 -9.51 25.19
CA PHE A 155 -4.25 -9.03 23.91
C PHE A 155 -3.25 -10.04 23.35
N LEU A 156 -3.35 -10.37 22.06
CA LEU A 156 -2.45 -11.31 21.37
C LEU A 156 -2.00 -10.70 20.06
N GLU A 157 -0.69 -10.62 19.86
CA GLU A 157 -0.11 -10.14 18.60
C GLU A 157 0.04 -11.31 17.61
N LYS A 158 -0.68 -11.23 16.49
CA LYS A 158 -0.66 -12.23 15.40
C LYS A 158 -0.79 -13.67 15.90
N PRO A 159 -1.90 -14.01 16.55
CA PRO A 159 -2.11 -15.31 17.15
C PRO A 159 -2.13 -16.41 16.08
N MET A 160 -1.76 -17.64 16.46
CA MET A 160 -2.06 -18.82 15.65
C MET A 160 -3.57 -19.02 15.56
N LEU A 161 -4.05 -19.67 14.49
CA LEU A 161 -5.50 -19.90 14.30
C LEU A 161 -6.18 -20.57 15.50
N SER A 162 -5.46 -21.48 16.16
CA SER A 162 -5.93 -22.17 17.39
C SER A 162 -6.04 -21.24 18.63
N GLU A 163 -5.41 -20.07 18.60
CA GLU A 163 -5.39 -19.11 19.71
C GLU A 163 -6.38 -17.96 19.49
N VAL A 164 -7.04 -17.92 18.31
CA VAL A 164 -7.99 -16.85 17.96
C VAL A 164 -9.35 -17.13 18.61
N PHE A 165 -9.71 -16.28 19.59
CA PHE A 165 -11.05 -16.26 20.22
C PHE A 165 -11.78 -14.93 20.02
N SER A 166 -11.22 -14.04 19.18
CA SER A 166 -11.78 -12.71 18.90
C SER A 166 -11.50 -12.32 17.46
N ASP A 167 -12.45 -11.62 16.85
CA ASP A 167 -12.35 -10.98 15.53
C ASP A 167 -11.99 -9.49 15.61
N LEU A 168 -11.73 -8.97 16.84
CA LEU A 168 -11.43 -7.58 17.11
C LEU A 168 -9.94 -7.29 16.89
N ALA A 169 -9.60 -6.79 15.71
CA ALA A 169 -8.24 -6.43 15.34
C ALA A 169 -7.85 -5.04 15.84
N ASN A 170 -6.61 -4.91 16.27
CA ASN A 170 -5.96 -3.65 16.59
C ASN A 170 -5.74 -2.84 15.30
N THR A 171 -6.31 -1.64 15.27
CA THR A 171 -6.22 -0.75 14.09
C THR A 171 -4.94 0.09 14.03
N GLY A 172 -4.13 0.08 15.10
CA GLY A 172 -2.99 1.00 15.22
C GLY A 172 -3.40 2.42 15.60
N ILE A 173 -4.62 2.61 16.12
CA ILE A 173 -5.10 3.90 16.64
C ILE A 173 -5.29 3.77 18.12
N TYR A 174 -4.62 4.63 18.89
CA TYR A 174 -4.63 4.61 20.36
C TYR A 174 -4.90 5.98 20.95
N ILE A 175 -5.54 6.01 22.10
CA ILE A 175 -5.62 7.19 22.97
C ILE A 175 -4.90 6.84 24.26
N LEU A 176 -3.85 7.58 24.58
CA LEU A 176 -2.95 7.30 25.69
C LEU A 176 -2.98 8.46 26.69
N GLU A 177 -3.14 8.15 27.97
CA GLU A 177 -2.92 9.12 29.04
C GLU A 177 -1.42 9.31 29.31
N PRO A 178 -1.00 10.47 29.86
CA PRO A 178 0.41 10.80 30.13
C PRO A 178 1.15 9.70 30.90
N GLU A 179 0.54 9.16 31.94
CA GLU A 179 1.11 8.15 32.80
C GLU A 179 1.45 6.84 32.07
N VAL A 180 0.76 6.54 30.97
CA VAL A 180 1.06 5.39 30.14
C VAL A 180 2.32 5.64 29.30
N ILE A 181 2.46 6.86 28.77
CA ILE A 181 3.60 7.25 27.95
C ILE A 181 4.89 7.26 28.79
N GLU A 182 4.78 7.68 30.04
CA GLU A 182 5.91 7.72 31.01
C GLU A 182 6.42 6.31 31.37
N ARG A 183 5.57 5.28 31.26
CA ARG A 183 5.97 3.87 31.46
C ARG A 183 6.81 3.27 30.34
N ILE A 184 6.84 3.91 29.18
CA ILE A 184 7.63 3.43 28.05
C ILE A 184 9.09 3.79 28.31
N PRO A 185 10.03 2.80 28.31
CA PRO A 185 11.45 3.06 28.50
C PRO A 185 12.00 4.02 27.43
N GLU A 186 12.78 4.99 27.87
CA GLU A 186 13.36 5.99 26.97
C GLU A 186 14.57 5.43 26.23
N GLY A 187 14.57 5.58 24.89
CA GLY A 187 15.69 5.15 24.05
C GLY A 187 15.77 3.64 23.78
N GLU A 188 14.83 2.86 24.28
CA GLU A 188 14.78 1.42 24.06
C GLU A 188 13.83 1.02 22.92
N ASN A 189 14.09 -0.14 22.31
CA ASN A 189 13.14 -0.75 21.37
C ASN A 189 11.98 -1.35 22.15
N TYR A 190 10.82 -0.73 22.07
CA TYR A 190 9.63 -1.10 22.81
C TYR A 190 8.39 -1.02 21.92
N ASP A 191 7.58 -2.10 21.90
CA ASP A 191 6.44 -2.24 21.01
C ASP A 191 5.12 -2.16 21.78
N PHE A 192 4.09 -1.49 21.22
CA PHE A 192 2.78 -1.41 21.84
C PHE A 192 2.17 -2.77 22.09
N SER A 193 2.16 -3.62 21.06
CA SER A 193 1.44 -4.89 21.07
C SER A 193 2.16 -6.00 21.85
N LYS A 194 3.50 -6.02 21.77
CA LYS A 194 4.32 -7.09 22.37
C LYS A 194 4.71 -6.79 23.81
N ASP A 195 4.95 -5.50 24.10
CA ASP A 195 5.55 -5.11 25.37
C ASP A 195 4.56 -4.29 26.22
N LEU A 196 4.09 -3.13 25.73
CA LEU A 196 3.33 -2.20 26.53
C LEU A 196 1.96 -2.74 26.95
N PHE A 197 1.12 -3.17 26.01
CA PHE A 197 -0.25 -3.60 26.36
C PHE A 197 -0.25 -4.81 27.26
N PRO A 198 0.56 -5.86 27.04
CA PRO A 198 0.67 -6.97 28.00
C PRO A 198 1.10 -6.53 29.41
N ALA A 199 2.06 -5.59 29.52
CA ALA A 199 2.51 -5.06 30.81
C ALA A 199 1.38 -4.30 31.53
N LEU A 200 0.68 -3.41 30.83
CA LEU A 200 -0.46 -2.67 31.39
C LEU A 200 -1.60 -3.59 31.87
N LEU A 201 -1.91 -4.63 31.11
CA LEU A 201 -2.94 -5.61 31.49
C LEU A 201 -2.52 -6.41 32.72
N LYS A 202 -1.26 -6.81 32.83
CA LYS A 202 -0.68 -7.49 33.98
C LYS A 202 -0.75 -6.63 35.24
N ASP A 203 -0.52 -5.31 35.10
CA ASP A 203 -0.61 -4.35 36.21
C ASP A 203 -2.07 -3.95 36.56
N GLY A 204 -3.07 -4.51 35.84
CA GLY A 204 -4.48 -4.25 36.08
C GLY A 204 -4.96 -2.86 35.64
N MET A 205 -4.16 -2.15 34.84
CA MET A 205 -4.52 -0.81 34.35
C MET A 205 -5.78 -0.82 33.48
N PRO A 206 -6.56 0.29 33.48
CA PRO A 206 -7.79 0.38 32.69
C PRO A 206 -7.53 0.54 31.20
N VAL A 207 -7.34 -0.58 30.50
CA VAL A 207 -7.18 -0.66 29.04
C VAL A 207 -8.52 -1.03 28.43
N TYR A 208 -9.01 -0.23 27.49
CA TYR A 208 -10.31 -0.41 26.85
C TYR A 208 -10.18 -0.52 25.34
N GLY A 209 -11.10 -1.26 24.71
CA GLY A 209 -11.28 -1.36 23.27
C GLY A 209 -12.51 -0.59 22.82
N TYR A 210 -12.34 0.39 21.95
CA TYR A 210 -13.43 1.07 21.25
C TYR A 210 -13.62 0.40 19.89
N VAL A 211 -14.74 -0.31 19.70
CA VAL A 211 -15.04 -1.01 18.44
C VAL A 211 -15.68 -0.02 17.48
N THR A 212 -15.03 0.20 16.31
CA THR A 212 -15.55 1.07 15.25
C THR A 212 -16.18 0.27 14.11
N ASP A 213 -17.32 0.77 13.62
CA ASP A 213 -17.95 0.28 12.38
C ASP A 213 -17.42 1.02 11.14
N ARG A 214 -16.68 2.12 11.32
CA ARG A 214 -16.08 2.91 10.26
C ARG A 214 -15.07 2.10 9.47
N TYR A 215 -14.73 2.58 8.28
CA TYR A 215 -13.76 1.93 7.43
C TYR A 215 -12.36 1.91 8.08
N TRP A 216 -11.67 0.80 7.90
CA TRP A 216 -10.26 0.64 8.22
C TRP A 216 -9.64 -0.45 7.36
N CYS A 217 -8.46 -0.16 6.79
CA CYS A 217 -7.67 -1.09 6.01
C CYS A 217 -6.18 -0.80 6.24
N ASP A 218 -5.44 -1.78 6.77
CA ASP A 218 -3.97 -1.74 6.76
C ASP A 218 -3.47 -1.95 5.33
N ILE A 219 -2.62 -1.04 4.84
CA ILE A 219 -2.02 -1.16 3.52
C ILE A 219 -0.70 -1.92 3.65
N GLY A 220 -0.80 -3.18 4.04
CA GLY A 220 0.34 -4.02 4.35
C GLY A 220 1.02 -4.67 3.15
N ASP A 221 0.28 -4.92 2.07
CA ASP A 221 0.75 -5.57 0.85
C ASP A 221 0.01 -5.07 -0.39
N ILE A 222 0.38 -5.61 -1.57
CA ILE A 222 -0.19 -5.20 -2.88
C ILE A 222 -1.68 -5.52 -2.98
N ALA A 223 -2.15 -6.62 -2.38
CA ALA A 223 -3.56 -7.01 -2.45
C ALA A 223 -4.41 -6.04 -1.63
N GLN A 224 -3.98 -5.74 -0.40
CA GLN A 224 -4.61 -4.75 0.48
C GLN A 224 -4.55 -3.34 -0.13
N TYR A 225 -3.43 -2.95 -0.76
CA TYR A 225 -3.31 -1.69 -1.50
C TYR A 225 -4.37 -1.54 -2.59
N LYS A 226 -4.55 -2.57 -3.43
CA LYS A 226 -5.59 -2.57 -4.48
C LYS A 226 -6.99 -2.61 -3.89
N ALA A 227 -7.19 -3.34 -2.79
CA ALA A 227 -8.48 -3.42 -2.11
C ALA A 227 -8.89 -2.06 -1.54
N ALA A 228 -7.98 -1.35 -0.88
CA ALA A 228 -8.24 -0.02 -0.33
C ALA A 228 -8.68 0.97 -1.42
N GLN A 229 -8.03 0.99 -2.58
CA GLN A 229 -8.44 1.85 -3.70
C GLN A 229 -9.84 1.52 -4.23
N ARG A 230 -10.16 0.22 -4.35
CA ARG A 230 -11.51 -0.21 -4.76
C ARG A 230 -12.57 0.21 -3.74
N ASP A 231 -12.30 -0.01 -2.46
CA ASP A 231 -13.23 0.35 -1.39
C ASP A 231 -13.49 1.86 -1.34
N MET A 232 -12.46 2.67 -1.61
CA MET A 232 -12.62 4.13 -1.73
C MET A 232 -13.49 4.51 -2.93
N LEU A 233 -13.27 3.91 -4.10
CA LEU A 233 -14.06 4.15 -5.31
C LEU A 233 -15.50 3.66 -5.17
N ASP A 234 -15.74 2.60 -4.39
CA ASP A 234 -17.07 2.11 -4.03
C ASP A 234 -17.77 2.99 -2.97
N GLY A 235 -17.08 4.01 -2.42
CA GLY A 235 -17.62 4.88 -1.38
C GLY A 235 -17.72 4.24 0.00
N ARG A 236 -17.01 3.13 0.24
CA ARG A 236 -16.99 2.44 1.55
C ARG A 236 -16.18 3.19 2.61
N CYS A 237 -15.26 4.04 2.18
CA CYS A 237 -14.47 4.92 3.02
C CYS A 237 -14.76 6.37 2.66
N ALA A 238 -15.07 7.20 3.66
CA ALA A 238 -15.20 8.63 3.46
C ALA A 238 -13.82 9.29 3.39
N PHE A 239 -13.54 10.01 2.31
CA PHE A 239 -12.29 10.74 2.11
C PHE A 239 -12.52 12.09 1.41
N ALA A 240 -11.64 13.04 1.69
CA ALA A 240 -11.67 14.31 0.98
C ALA A 240 -10.98 14.17 -0.39
N THR A 241 -11.69 14.61 -1.45
CA THR A 241 -11.14 14.63 -2.81
C THR A 241 -11.64 15.87 -3.54
N ALA A 242 -10.82 16.41 -4.44
CA ALA A 242 -11.21 17.46 -5.38
C ALA A 242 -11.84 16.90 -6.66
N ALA A 243 -11.80 15.57 -6.87
CA ALA A 243 -12.36 14.94 -8.04
C ALA A 243 -13.89 15.05 -8.06
N LYS A 244 -14.43 15.32 -9.25
CA LYS A 244 -15.88 15.32 -9.51
C LYS A 244 -16.28 13.96 -10.08
N GLN A 245 -17.39 13.41 -9.59
CA GLN A 245 -17.91 12.14 -10.11
C GLN A 245 -18.80 12.40 -11.33
N LYS A 246 -18.52 11.67 -12.41
CA LYS A 246 -19.33 11.67 -13.64
C LYS A 246 -19.39 10.24 -14.19
N ASP A 247 -20.58 9.69 -14.37
CA ASP A 247 -20.83 8.36 -14.95
C ASP A 247 -20.00 7.23 -14.27
N GLY A 248 -19.83 7.33 -12.93
CA GLY A 248 -19.02 6.41 -12.14
C GLY A 248 -17.52 6.65 -12.18
N ALA A 249 -17.03 7.56 -13.00
CA ALA A 249 -15.63 7.99 -13.00
C ALA A 249 -15.43 9.19 -12.07
N TRP A 250 -14.33 9.18 -11.31
CA TRP A 250 -13.86 10.31 -10.51
C TRP A 250 -12.79 11.06 -11.30
N ILE A 251 -12.99 12.34 -11.57
CA ILE A 251 -12.14 13.13 -12.45
C ILE A 251 -11.70 14.40 -11.71
N GLU A 252 -10.40 14.59 -11.55
CA GLU A 252 -9.82 15.81 -11.00
C GLU A 252 -9.79 16.94 -12.04
N GLU A 253 -9.75 18.16 -11.55
CA GLU A 253 -9.61 19.35 -12.40
C GLU A 253 -8.27 19.31 -13.15
N GLY A 254 -8.28 19.71 -14.43
CA GLY A 254 -7.10 19.70 -15.30
C GLY A 254 -6.85 18.36 -16.01
N ALA A 255 -7.64 17.31 -15.75
CA ALA A 255 -7.58 16.09 -16.55
C ALA A 255 -8.10 16.36 -17.97
N VAL A 256 -7.39 15.79 -18.97
CA VAL A 256 -7.73 15.94 -20.39
C VAL A 256 -8.21 14.60 -20.92
N ILE A 257 -9.49 14.54 -21.31
CA ILE A 257 -10.12 13.34 -21.85
C ILE A 257 -10.54 13.66 -23.28
N SER A 258 -9.90 12.98 -24.25
CA SER A 258 -10.18 13.22 -25.67
C SER A 258 -11.55 12.68 -26.08
N GLU A 259 -12.06 13.21 -27.19
CA GLU A 259 -13.21 12.63 -27.87
C GLU A 259 -12.88 11.19 -28.29
N GLY A 260 -13.74 10.22 -28.01
CA GLY A 260 -13.49 8.80 -28.23
C GLY A 260 -12.78 8.06 -27.08
N ALA A 261 -12.41 8.74 -26.00
CA ALA A 261 -11.99 8.05 -24.78
C ALA A 261 -13.21 7.54 -24.00
N GLU A 262 -13.11 6.29 -23.50
CA GLU A 262 -14.19 5.66 -22.74
C GLU A 262 -13.77 5.47 -21.28
N LEU A 263 -14.51 6.10 -20.37
CA LEU A 263 -14.35 5.92 -18.93
C LEU A 263 -15.48 5.04 -18.40
N LEU A 264 -15.19 3.77 -18.15
CA LEU A 264 -16.13 2.80 -17.63
C LEU A 264 -15.94 2.63 -16.12
N GLY A 265 -16.67 3.41 -15.32
CA GLY A 265 -16.51 3.43 -13.86
C GLY A 265 -16.76 2.09 -13.17
N PRO A 266 -16.33 1.92 -11.90
CA PRO A 266 -15.56 2.90 -11.12
C PRO A 266 -14.12 3.05 -11.61
N CYS A 267 -13.66 4.28 -11.80
CA CYS A 267 -12.27 4.60 -12.12
C CYS A 267 -11.90 6.01 -11.61
N TYR A 268 -10.61 6.33 -11.56
CA TYR A 268 -10.10 7.62 -11.10
C TYR A 268 -9.11 8.21 -12.09
N ILE A 269 -9.27 9.49 -12.42
CA ILE A 269 -8.42 10.24 -13.34
C ILE A 269 -7.88 11.46 -12.58
N GLY A 270 -6.59 11.47 -12.34
CA GLY A 270 -5.87 12.52 -11.61
C GLY A 270 -5.66 13.78 -12.42
N SER A 271 -5.32 14.86 -11.73
CA SER A 271 -5.06 16.18 -12.32
C SER A 271 -3.96 16.13 -13.37
N GLY A 272 -4.18 16.78 -14.52
CA GLY A 272 -3.23 16.78 -15.63
C GLY A 272 -3.04 15.43 -16.32
N ALA A 273 -3.79 14.40 -15.96
CA ALA A 273 -3.76 13.13 -16.69
C ALA A 273 -4.42 13.30 -18.07
N GLU A 274 -3.82 12.65 -19.09
CA GLU A 274 -4.29 12.70 -20.47
C GLU A 274 -4.76 11.30 -20.91
N VAL A 275 -6.02 11.18 -21.35
CA VAL A 275 -6.60 9.94 -21.86
C VAL A 275 -6.98 10.15 -23.33
N SER A 276 -6.21 9.52 -24.25
CA SER A 276 -6.34 9.73 -25.71
C SER A 276 -7.00 8.52 -26.36
N GLU A 277 -8.29 8.64 -26.75
CA GLU A 277 -9.05 7.58 -27.45
C GLU A 277 -8.75 6.18 -26.86
N ALA A 278 -8.80 6.06 -25.53
CA ALA A 278 -8.43 4.87 -24.77
C ALA A 278 -9.56 4.48 -23.81
N VAL A 279 -9.54 3.22 -23.34
CA VAL A 279 -10.53 2.70 -22.41
C VAL A 279 -9.91 2.60 -21.02
N VAL A 280 -10.53 3.25 -20.03
CA VAL A 280 -10.16 3.15 -18.60
C VAL A 280 -11.33 2.57 -17.83
N SER A 281 -11.16 1.37 -17.23
CA SER A 281 -12.26 0.63 -16.65
C SER A 281 -11.92 -0.08 -15.33
N ASP A 282 -12.94 -0.60 -14.67
CA ASP A 282 -12.86 -1.56 -13.58
C ASP A 282 -11.84 -1.17 -12.50
N TYR A 283 -12.09 -0.10 -11.75
CA TYR A 283 -11.21 0.32 -10.65
C TYR A 283 -9.80 0.72 -11.08
N SER A 284 -9.63 1.13 -12.35
CA SER A 284 -8.36 1.68 -12.79
C SER A 284 -8.16 3.10 -12.25
N VAL A 285 -6.91 3.42 -11.92
CA VAL A 285 -6.48 4.72 -11.41
C VAL A 285 -5.41 5.27 -12.33
N ALA A 286 -5.63 6.43 -12.92
CA ALA A 286 -4.64 7.21 -13.61
C ALA A 286 -4.17 8.35 -12.70
N GLY A 287 -2.92 8.29 -12.25
CA GLY A 287 -2.31 9.30 -11.39
C GLY A 287 -2.12 10.64 -12.08
N SER A 288 -1.76 11.69 -11.32
CA SER A 288 -1.52 13.02 -11.86
C SER A 288 -0.48 12.99 -12.97
N GLY A 289 -0.77 13.69 -14.08
CA GLY A 289 0.11 13.76 -15.24
C GLY A 289 0.33 12.43 -15.96
N ALA A 290 -0.42 11.38 -15.66
CA ALA A 290 -0.37 10.11 -16.37
C ALA A 290 -0.87 10.28 -17.80
N ARG A 291 -0.23 9.61 -18.78
CA ARG A 291 -0.61 9.69 -20.18
C ARG A 291 -0.97 8.31 -20.72
N ILE A 292 -2.16 8.19 -21.27
CA ILE A 292 -2.70 6.95 -21.81
C ILE A 292 -2.92 7.15 -23.31
N GLY A 293 -2.13 6.45 -24.12
CA GLY A 293 -2.11 6.56 -25.58
C GLY A 293 -3.32 5.92 -26.24
N ARG A 294 -3.56 6.33 -27.48
CA ARG A 294 -4.67 5.89 -28.34
C ARG A 294 -4.74 4.35 -28.43
N GLY A 295 -5.95 3.82 -28.43
CA GLY A 295 -6.20 2.38 -28.58
C GLY A 295 -5.78 1.54 -27.38
N SER A 296 -5.32 2.18 -26.28
CA SER A 296 -4.93 1.45 -25.07
C SER A 296 -6.12 1.16 -24.16
N SER A 297 -6.01 0.08 -23.39
CA SER A 297 -7.05 -0.36 -22.45
C SER A 297 -6.46 -0.65 -21.08
N LEU A 298 -7.02 -0.01 -20.06
CA LEU A 298 -6.66 -0.23 -18.66
C LEU A 298 -7.81 -0.87 -17.90
N LYS A 299 -7.52 -1.97 -17.20
CA LYS A 299 -8.48 -2.68 -16.36
C LYS A 299 -7.86 -3.05 -15.03
N ARG A 300 -8.43 -2.60 -13.91
CA ARG A 300 -7.90 -2.84 -12.56
C ARG A 300 -6.41 -2.45 -12.42
N THR A 301 -6.01 -1.41 -13.14
CA THR A 301 -4.63 -0.96 -13.29
C THR A 301 -4.42 0.35 -12.56
N VAL A 302 -3.32 0.46 -11.83
CA VAL A 302 -2.92 1.68 -11.12
C VAL A 302 -1.72 2.27 -11.83
N LEU A 303 -1.90 3.44 -12.40
CA LEU A 303 -0.83 4.28 -12.91
C LEU A 303 -0.53 5.34 -11.85
N MET A 304 0.69 5.37 -11.33
CA MET A 304 1.13 6.44 -10.44
C MET A 304 1.47 7.70 -11.22
N GLU A 305 1.90 8.73 -10.53
CA GLU A 305 2.19 10.04 -11.10
C GLU A 305 3.16 9.98 -12.29
N ASN A 306 2.88 10.78 -13.34
CA ASN A 306 3.73 10.94 -14.54
C ASN A 306 4.04 9.65 -15.30
N THR A 307 3.25 8.60 -15.15
CA THR A 307 3.38 7.37 -15.95
C THR A 307 2.97 7.59 -17.39
N ARG A 308 3.52 6.77 -18.29
CA ARG A 308 3.19 6.80 -19.72
C ARG A 308 2.84 5.42 -20.23
N VAL A 309 1.64 5.27 -20.75
CA VAL A 309 1.20 4.11 -21.53
C VAL A 309 1.14 4.54 -22.99
N ARG A 310 1.95 3.92 -23.84
CA ARG A 310 1.98 4.22 -25.28
C ARG A 310 0.71 3.71 -25.96
N GLU A 311 0.63 3.88 -27.25
CA GLU A 311 -0.52 3.47 -28.06
C GLU A 311 -0.67 1.94 -28.14
N ASN A 312 -1.93 1.46 -28.22
CA ASN A 312 -2.28 0.05 -28.42
C ASN A 312 -1.73 -0.88 -27.32
N VAL A 313 -1.71 -0.43 -26.07
CA VAL A 313 -1.27 -1.22 -24.91
C VAL A 313 -2.46 -1.67 -24.10
N GLU A 314 -2.55 -2.97 -23.79
CA GLU A 314 -3.53 -3.51 -22.86
C GLU A 314 -2.86 -3.84 -21.52
N LEU A 315 -3.36 -3.24 -20.43
CA LEU A 315 -2.90 -3.49 -19.06
C LEU A 315 -4.06 -3.98 -18.19
N ARG A 316 -3.84 -5.12 -17.51
CA ARG A 316 -4.81 -5.68 -16.56
C ARG A 316 -4.16 -5.98 -15.22
N GLY A 317 -4.71 -5.44 -14.15
CA GLY A 317 -4.23 -5.68 -12.79
C GLY A 317 -2.83 -5.16 -12.52
N ALA A 318 -2.25 -4.35 -13.41
CA ALA A 318 -0.90 -3.81 -13.30
C ALA A 318 -0.82 -2.66 -12.30
N ILE A 319 0.39 -2.41 -11.80
CA ILE A 319 0.75 -1.19 -11.06
C ILE A 319 2.01 -0.63 -11.72
N LEU A 320 1.93 0.60 -12.20
CA LEU A 320 3.07 1.33 -12.72
C LEU A 320 3.49 2.39 -11.70
N CYS A 321 4.74 2.30 -11.23
CA CYS A 321 5.30 3.30 -10.33
C CYS A 321 5.55 4.63 -11.04
N GLU A 322 5.75 5.69 -10.27
CA GLU A 322 5.98 7.05 -10.75
C GLU A 322 6.97 7.12 -11.92
N GLY A 323 6.58 7.81 -12.98
CA GLY A 323 7.41 8.03 -14.17
C GLY A 323 7.68 6.79 -15.02
N ALA A 324 7.06 5.64 -14.71
CA ALA A 324 7.20 4.43 -15.53
C ALA A 324 6.58 4.62 -16.91
N GLU A 325 7.18 3.98 -17.92
CA GLU A 325 6.71 4.03 -19.30
C GLU A 325 6.54 2.60 -19.86
N VAL A 326 5.40 2.34 -20.49
CA VAL A 326 5.12 1.07 -21.18
C VAL A 326 4.97 1.35 -22.67
N GLU A 327 5.80 0.67 -23.46
CA GLU A 327 5.79 0.74 -24.92
C GLU A 327 4.96 -0.39 -25.52
N SER A 328 4.39 -0.19 -26.71
CA SER A 328 3.69 -1.26 -27.44
C SER A 328 4.66 -2.37 -27.84
N ILE A 329 4.14 -3.61 -27.92
CA ILE A 329 4.93 -4.76 -28.40
C ILE A 329 5.46 -4.50 -29.83
N GLU A 330 4.67 -3.85 -30.65
CA GLU A 330 5.06 -3.48 -32.03
C GLU A 330 6.26 -2.55 -32.05
N TYR A 331 6.32 -1.56 -31.18
CA TYR A 331 7.46 -0.66 -31.05
C TYR A 331 8.72 -1.39 -30.58
N LEU A 332 8.58 -2.28 -29.61
CA LEU A 332 9.66 -3.14 -29.14
C LEU A 332 10.15 -4.09 -30.23
N LEU A 333 9.24 -4.63 -31.03
CA LEU A 333 9.57 -5.47 -32.18
C LEU A 333 10.23 -4.65 -33.30
N ALA A 334 9.75 -3.46 -33.66
CA ALA A 334 10.34 -2.60 -34.67
C ALA A 334 11.77 -2.16 -34.30
N ARG A 335 12.05 -1.86 -33.03
CA ARG A 335 13.42 -1.59 -32.56
C ARG A 335 14.33 -2.83 -32.58
N ARG A 336 13.74 -4.05 -32.51
CA ARG A 336 14.48 -5.33 -32.49
C ARG A 336 14.68 -5.97 -33.84
N ILE A 337 13.91 -5.62 -34.88
CA ILE A 337 14.12 -6.11 -36.26
C ILE A 337 15.49 -5.69 -36.80
N ALA A 338 16.17 -4.72 -36.18
CA ALA A 338 17.58 -4.42 -36.48
C ALA A 338 18.58 -5.45 -35.89
N ARG A 339 18.15 -6.47 -35.09
CA ARG A 339 19.02 -7.57 -34.62
C ARG A 339 18.22 -8.84 -34.31
N PRO A 340 18.65 -10.05 -34.74
CA PRO A 340 17.94 -11.31 -34.54
C PRO A 340 18.17 -11.84 -33.10
N LEU A 341 17.33 -11.47 -32.14
CA LEU A 341 17.52 -11.86 -30.74
C LEU A 341 16.25 -12.31 -30.03
N ALA A 342 15.13 -12.51 -30.74
CA ALA A 342 13.85 -12.86 -30.11
C ALA A 342 13.75 -14.29 -29.53
N VAL A 343 14.72 -15.17 -29.79
CA VAL A 343 14.71 -16.57 -29.30
C VAL A 343 15.51 -16.77 -28.01
N LEU A 344 16.40 -15.85 -27.68
CA LEU A 344 17.26 -15.92 -26.50
C LEU A 344 16.56 -15.55 -25.17
N PHE A 345 15.44 -14.84 -25.21
CA PHE A 345 14.84 -14.22 -24.03
C PHE A 345 14.30 -15.17 -22.96
N ALA A 346 13.80 -16.33 -23.34
CA ALA A 346 13.26 -17.29 -22.37
C ALA A 346 14.35 -18.14 -21.69
N HIS A 347 15.52 -18.28 -22.30
CA HIS A 347 16.62 -19.09 -21.77
C HIS A 347 17.59 -18.25 -20.93
N GLU A 348 17.87 -17.01 -21.34
CA GLU A 348 18.85 -16.13 -20.69
C GLU A 348 18.28 -15.44 -19.44
N VAL A 349 16.96 -15.20 -19.38
CA VAL A 349 16.25 -14.70 -18.19
C VAL A 349 16.43 -15.64 -16.97
N ARG A 350 16.66 -16.93 -17.20
CA ARG A 350 16.96 -17.89 -16.12
C ARG A 350 18.38 -17.82 -15.58
N GLN A 351 19.29 -17.14 -16.25
CA GLN A 351 20.72 -17.10 -15.89
C GLN A 351 21.24 -15.74 -15.40
N GLY A 352 20.38 -14.72 -15.25
CA GLY A 352 20.76 -13.42 -14.64
C GLY A 352 21.72 -12.59 -15.48
N LEU A 353 21.62 -12.59 -16.81
CA LEU A 353 22.54 -11.89 -17.69
C LEU A 353 22.16 -10.40 -17.88
N GLU A 354 23.17 -9.56 -17.76
CA GLU A 354 23.14 -8.12 -18.02
C GLU A 354 22.95 -7.85 -19.52
N VAL A 355 21.82 -7.23 -19.89
CA VAL A 355 21.65 -6.66 -21.23
C VAL A 355 21.77 -5.15 -21.13
N ARG A 356 22.95 -4.62 -21.41
CA ARG A 356 23.32 -3.20 -21.51
C ARG A 356 22.37 -2.22 -20.80
N GLY A 357 22.51 -2.13 -19.47
CA GLY A 357 21.83 -1.11 -18.66
C GLY A 357 20.43 -1.48 -18.17
N ILE A 358 19.97 -2.71 -18.39
CA ILE A 358 18.71 -3.24 -17.85
C ILE A 358 19.04 -4.48 -17.02
N GLU A 359 18.76 -4.44 -15.74
CA GLU A 359 18.85 -5.57 -14.82
C GLU A 359 17.48 -6.19 -14.64
N LEU A 360 17.34 -7.46 -15.01
CA LEU A 360 16.10 -8.24 -14.82
C LEU A 360 16.26 -9.11 -13.59
N ALA A 361 15.52 -8.84 -12.54
CA ALA A 361 15.42 -9.70 -11.38
C ALA A 361 14.10 -10.48 -11.41
N LEU A 362 14.19 -11.81 -11.50
CA LEU A 362 13.06 -12.71 -11.36
C LEU A 362 13.04 -13.28 -9.95
N GLN A 363 11.97 -13.02 -9.18
CA GLN A 363 11.72 -13.73 -7.94
C GLN A 363 10.48 -14.62 -8.09
N PRO A 364 10.58 -15.93 -7.83
CA PRO A 364 9.42 -16.81 -7.86
C PRO A 364 8.59 -16.60 -6.60
N PHE A 365 7.33 -16.24 -6.77
CA PHE A 365 6.32 -16.22 -5.72
C PHE A 365 5.25 -17.27 -6.05
N GLY A 366 5.40 -18.47 -5.49
CA GLY A 366 4.41 -19.55 -5.61
C GLY A 366 4.33 -20.21 -7.01
N PRO A 367 3.55 -21.28 -7.15
CA PRO A 367 3.55 -22.11 -8.36
C PRO A 367 2.87 -21.50 -9.60
N SER A 368 2.33 -20.27 -9.53
CA SER A 368 1.52 -19.69 -10.62
C SER A 368 1.77 -18.22 -10.93
N SER A 369 2.80 -17.56 -10.36
CA SER A 369 3.07 -16.14 -10.62
C SER A 369 4.55 -15.87 -10.86
N VAL A 370 4.85 -15.12 -11.91
CA VAL A 370 6.20 -14.61 -12.23
C VAL A 370 6.16 -13.10 -12.15
N ASN A 371 6.97 -12.52 -11.27
CA ASN A 371 7.16 -11.07 -11.21
C ASN A 371 8.39 -10.69 -12.05
N ILE A 372 8.19 -9.79 -13.01
CA ILE A 372 9.26 -9.29 -13.86
C ILE A 372 9.60 -7.87 -13.40
N TYR A 373 10.84 -7.66 -12.96
CA TYR A 373 11.37 -6.35 -12.55
C TYR A 373 12.29 -5.82 -13.65
N LEU A 374 12.00 -4.64 -14.19
CA LEU A 374 12.84 -3.98 -15.19
C LEU A 374 13.55 -2.78 -14.56
N HIS A 375 14.88 -2.82 -14.49
CA HIS A 375 15.71 -1.70 -14.07
C HIS A 375 16.24 -0.95 -15.29
N GLY A 376 15.94 0.34 -15.42
CA GLY A 376 16.49 1.19 -16.47
C GLY A 376 17.47 2.23 -15.91
N ARG A 377 18.70 2.30 -16.45
CA ARG A 377 19.60 3.44 -16.22
C ARG A 377 19.36 4.49 -17.29
N LYS A 378 18.98 5.72 -16.94
CA LYS A 378 19.13 6.87 -17.83
C LYS A 378 20.61 7.27 -17.85
N SER A 379 21.29 7.10 -18.99
CA SER A 379 22.55 7.75 -19.22
C SER A 379 22.27 9.15 -19.79
N THR A 380 22.49 10.18 -19.04
CA THR A 380 22.71 11.53 -19.55
C THR A 380 24.23 11.76 -19.57
N ALA A 381 24.81 11.77 -20.75
CA ALA A 381 26.13 12.36 -20.91
C ALA A 381 25.96 13.87 -20.81
N THR A 382 26.61 14.48 -19.87
CA THR A 382 27.43 15.69 -19.79
C THR A 382 27.41 16.32 -18.43
N ASP A 383 28.64 16.51 -17.92
CA ASP A 383 29.10 17.40 -16.85
C ASP A 383 28.68 17.15 -15.39
N GLY A 384 29.73 16.79 -14.62
CA GLY A 384 30.02 17.23 -13.25
C GLY A 384 28.94 17.00 -12.19
N ALA A 385 29.15 15.97 -11.33
CA ALA A 385 28.51 15.82 -10.02
C ALA A 385 26.98 15.87 -10.01
N SER A 386 26.32 14.79 -10.41
CA SER A 386 24.94 14.52 -10.05
C SER A 386 24.70 13.04 -9.81
N GLN A 387 24.11 12.77 -8.66
CA GLN A 387 23.65 11.44 -8.27
C GLN A 387 22.78 10.83 -9.36
N ALA A 388 23.18 9.67 -9.88
CA ALA A 388 22.41 8.90 -10.84
C ALA A 388 21.09 8.45 -10.19
N LYS A 389 19.97 9.05 -10.58
CA LYS A 389 18.63 8.54 -10.26
C LYS A 389 18.40 7.29 -11.12
N ALA A 390 18.39 6.13 -10.47
CA ALA A 390 17.90 4.90 -11.09
C ALA A 390 16.37 5.00 -11.23
N ALA A 391 15.87 4.90 -12.46
CA ALA A 391 14.44 4.74 -12.69
C ALA A 391 14.09 3.25 -12.60
N PHE A 392 13.20 2.88 -11.68
CA PHE A 392 12.72 1.51 -11.50
C PHE A 392 11.41 1.36 -12.27
N PHE A 393 11.32 0.38 -13.14
CA PHE A 393 10.08 0.01 -13.81
C PHE A 393 9.63 -1.35 -13.27
N THR A 394 8.42 -1.42 -12.75
CA THR A 394 7.85 -2.69 -12.29
C THR A 394 6.49 -2.90 -12.90
N VAL A 395 6.32 -4.02 -13.57
CA VAL A 395 5.03 -4.54 -14.01
C VAL A 395 4.73 -5.76 -13.15
N LEU A 396 3.68 -5.70 -12.34
CA LEU A 396 3.20 -6.83 -11.53
C LEU A 396 2.03 -7.48 -12.28
N CYS A 397 2.22 -8.71 -12.74
CA CYS A 397 1.15 -9.53 -13.33
C CYS A 397 0.72 -10.59 -12.32
N THR A 398 -0.53 -10.58 -11.89
CA THR A 398 -1.13 -11.64 -11.07
C THR A 398 -2.37 -12.17 -11.77
N GLU A 399 -2.34 -13.40 -12.30
CA GLU A 399 -3.56 -14.19 -12.57
C GLU A 399 -3.60 -15.40 -11.64
N ALA A 400 -4.67 -15.48 -10.86
CA ALA A 400 -5.09 -16.72 -10.23
C ALA A 400 -6.14 -17.37 -11.16
N THR A 401 -5.72 -18.32 -11.98
CA THR A 401 -6.64 -19.22 -12.68
C THR A 401 -7.11 -20.25 -11.67
N THR A 402 -8.33 -20.11 -11.15
CA THR A 402 -9.04 -21.21 -10.48
C THR A 402 -9.38 -22.25 -11.53
N ALA A 403 -8.53 -23.25 -11.67
CA ALA A 403 -8.86 -24.47 -12.38
C ALA A 403 -9.82 -25.27 -11.49
N THR A 404 -11.09 -25.29 -11.86
CA THR A 404 -12.08 -26.26 -11.36
C THR A 404 -11.64 -27.65 -11.81
N THR A 405 -11.03 -28.41 -10.91
CA THR A 405 -10.78 -29.83 -11.09
C THR A 405 -12.09 -30.60 -10.94
N THR A 406 -12.71 -30.92 -12.06
CA THR A 406 -13.67 -32.02 -12.11
C THR A 406 -12.87 -33.32 -12.08
N GLN A 407 -13.07 -34.13 -11.04
CA GLN A 407 -12.53 -35.48 -10.93
C GLN A 407 -13.11 -36.36 -12.03
N PRO A 408 -12.33 -37.18 -12.74
CA PRO A 408 -12.82 -38.30 -13.50
C PRO A 408 -12.97 -39.56 -12.61
N PRO A 409 -13.85 -40.52 -12.97
CA PRO A 409 -14.17 -41.66 -12.14
C PRO A 409 -13.07 -42.73 -12.13
N LYS A 410 -12.99 -43.45 -11.02
CA LYS A 410 -12.06 -44.54 -10.73
C LYS A 410 -12.22 -45.71 -11.73
N GLY A 411 -11.11 -46.19 -12.29
CA GLY A 411 -11.07 -47.43 -13.05
C GLY A 411 -9.64 -47.88 -13.39
N ARG A 412 -9.21 -48.91 -12.67
CA ARG A 412 -8.19 -49.96 -12.94
C ARG A 412 -6.75 -49.61 -13.38
N VAL A 413 -5.87 -50.18 -12.61
CA VAL A 413 -4.41 -50.34 -12.69
C VAL A 413 -3.99 -51.23 -13.88
N GLU A 414 -2.98 -50.80 -14.65
CA GLU A 414 -1.94 -51.64 -15.24
C GLU A 414 -0.65 -50.82 -15.50
N ARG A 415 0.49 -51.35 -15.09
CA ARG A 415 1.88 -50.87 -15.33
C ARG A 415 2.56 -51.77 -16.37
N PRO A 416 3.80 -51.50 -16.78
CA PRO A 416 4.35 -50.38 -17.56
C PRO A 416 5.15 -50.85 -18.78
N ARG A 417 5.46 -49.96 -19.72
CA ARG A 417 6.67 -50.06 -20.60
C ARG A 417 7.11 -48.66 -21.04
N SER A 418 8.38 -48.35 -20.86
CA SER A 418 9.11 -47.16 -21.28
C SER A 418 9.67 -47.31 -22.70
N PRO A 419 10.49 -46.36 -23.24
CA PRO A 419 10.05 -45.08 -23.80
C PRO A 419 10.48 -44.96 -25.28
N VAL A 420 9.78 -44.17 -26.08
CA VAL A 420 10.26 -43.69 -27.37
C VAL A 420 9.91 -42.21 -27.48
N ALA A 421 10.92 -41.43 -27.78
CA ALA A 421 10.85 -39.97 -27.94
C ALA A 421 10.01 -39.60 -29.18
N ALA A 422 9.10 -38.65 -29.01
CA ALA A 422 8.43 -37.94 -30.09
C ALA A 422 8.53 -36.43 -29.88
N PRO A 423 8.66 -35.64 -30.96
CA PRO A 423 9.02 -34.24 -30.87
C PRO A 423 7.87 -33.35 -30.40
N TYR A 424 8.14 -32.48 -29.46
CA TYR A 424 7.22 -31.46 -28.99
C TYR A 424 6.92 -30.43 -30.09
N PHE A 425 5.70 -30.43 -30.58
CA PHE A 425 5.14 -29.31 -31.32
C PHE A 425 4.81 -28.18 -30.33
N MET A 426 5.61 -27.12 -30.34
CA MET A 426 5.28 -25.88 -29.62
C MET A 426 4.10 -25.20 -30.31
N ARG A 427 2.92 -25.25 -29.70
CA ARG A 427 1.84 -24.31 -30.00
C ARG A 427 2.27 -22.92 -29.51
N ARG A 428 2.30 -21.96 -30.43
CA ARG A 428 2.45 -20.54 -30.12
C ARG A 428 1.25 -20.11 -29.26
N LEU A 429 1.50 -19.84 -27.98
CA LEU A 429 0.58 -19.09 -27.14
C LEU A 429 0.92 -17.60 -27.32
N PRO A 430 -0.08 -16.72 -27.54
CA PRO A 430 0.16 -15.29 -27.56
C PRO A 430 0.59 -14.85 -26.18
N LEU A 431 1.70 -14.13 -26.07
CA LEU A 431 2.14 -13.47 -24.86
C LEU A 431 1.14 -12.32 -24.59
N ARG A 432 0.20 -12.54 -23.68
CA ARG A 432 -0.58 -11.47 -23.10
C ARG A 432 0.16 -10.98 -21.86
N ILE A 433 0.55 -9.72 -21.85
CA ILE A 433 0.99 -9.02 -20.65
C ILE A 433 -0.27 -8.71 -19.87
N VAL A 434 -0.45 -9.34 -18.74
CA VAL A 434 -1.65 -9.25 -17.90
C VAL A 434 -1.31 -8.53 -16.61
#